data_84036902c291b5948deb1c6c564c7c79
#
_entry.id   84036902c291b5948deb1c6c564c7c79
#
_cell.length_a   1.000
_cell.length_b   1.000
_cell.length_c   1.000
_cell.angle_alpha   90.00
_cell.angle_beta   90.00
_cell.angle_gamma   90.00
#
_symmetry.space_group_name_H-M   'P 1'
#
loop_
_entity.id
_entity.type
_entity.pdbx_description
1 polymer ?
#
loop_
_entity_poly.entity_id
_entity_poly.type
_entity_poly.pdbx_seq_one_letter_code
_entity_poly.pdbx_strand_id
1 'polypeptide(L)'
;MAARKSKGLTLMEKMIRLETERLILRDYTADDLEQYCRLKMDAKTMYYLQDIQLHSFDEAERDFAAVLSDMASANRRFYFLHMELKRNHEQVGGIGYTVEADTPVGKLVHLGYFTYPAFWGRGYTTEALAAVLR
;
A
#
# COMPACT_ATOMS: atom_id res chain seq x y z
N MET A 1 8.49 1.95 28.38
CA MET A 1 9.84 1.44 28.61
C MET A 1 10.54 1.16 27.31
N ALA A 2 11.73 1.65 27.18
CA ALA A 2 12.50 1.44 25.96
C ALA A 2 12.77 -0.04 25.70
N ALA A 3 13.08 -0.80 26.76
CA ALA A 3 13.35 -2.23 26.62
C ALA A 3 12.14 -2.99 26.09
N ARG A 4 10.94 -2.60 26.49
CA ARG A 4 9.73 -3.22 26.01
C ARG A 4 9.55 -2.95 24.52
N LYS A 5 9.84 -1.73 24.08
CA LYS A 5 9.70 -1.38 22.68
C LYS A 5 10.71 -2.11 21.81
N SER A 6 11.91 -2.34 22.31
CA SER A 6 12.93 -3.05 21.55
C SER A 6 12.58 -4.51 21.32
N LYS A 7 11.66 -5.06 22.09
CA LYS A 7 11.22 -6.44 21.95
C LYS A 7 10.10 -6.59 20.94
N GLY A 8 9.72 -5.52 20.31
CA GLY A 8 8.69 -5.55 19.30
C GLY A 8 7.55 -4.62 19.62
N LEU A 9 7.02 -4.02 18.60
CA LEU A 9 5.84 -3.17 18.69
C LEU A 9 4.60 -4.02 18.46
N THR A 10 3.47 -3.60 18.98
CA THR A 10 2.19 -4.23 18.62
C THR A 10 1.94 -3.97 17.14
N LEU A 11 1.02 -4.73 16.54
CA LEU A 11 0.67 -4.52 15.13
C LEU A 11 0.19 -3.08 14.90
N MET A 12 -0.62 -2.55 15.82
CA MET A 12 -1.11 -1.17 15.69
C MET A 12 0.03 -0.15 15.68
N GLU A 13 1.04 -0.35 16.53
CA GLU A 13 2.18 0.55 16.59
C GLU A 13 3.06 0.48 15.35
N LYS A 14 3.03 -0.66 14.66
CA LYS A 14 3.82 -0.87 13.44
C LYS A 14 3.13 -0.36 12.19
N MET A 15 1.84 -0.08 12.26
CA MET A 15 1.08 0.32 11.08
C MET A 15 1.49 1.72 10.63
N ILE A 16 1.65 1.83 9.33
CA ILE A 16 2.02 3.08 8.70
C ILE A 16 0.76 3.88 8.41
N ARG A 17 0.83 5.18 8.73
CA ARG A 17 -0.22 6.13 8.36
C ARG A 17 0.43 7.46 8.07
N LEU A 18 0.30 7.91 6.83
CA LEU A 18 0.83 9.20 6.39
C LEU A 18 -0.34 10.07 5.94
N GLU A 19 -0.30 11.34 6.29
CA GLU A 19 -1.32 12.27 5.85
C GLU A 19 -0.68 13.37 5.03
N THR A 20 -1.33 13.72 3.92
CA THR A 20 -0.95 14.85 3.10
C THR A 20 -2.09 15.86 3.15
N GLU A 21 -2.03 16.89 2.33
CA GLU A 21 -3.09 17.87 2.30
C GLU A 21 -4.45 17.26 1.96
N ARG A 22 -4.49 16.33 1.00
CA ARG A 22 -5.74 15.76 0.50
C ARG A 22 -5.90 14.28 0.73
N LEU A 23 -4.84 13.57 1.13
CA LEU A 23 -4.81 12.12 1.15
C LEU A 23 -4.44 11.56 2.51
N ILE A 24 -4.92 10.34 2.76
CA ILE A 24 -4.43 9.48 3.82
C ILE A 24 -3.85 8.25 3.15
N LEU A 25 -2.58 7.96 3.44
CA LEU A 25 -1.89 6.76 2.96
C LEU A 25 -1.68 5.88 4.18
N ARG A 26 -2.26 4.71 4.18
CA ARG A 26 -2.18 3.85 5.37
C ARG A 26 -2.08 2.38 5.00
N ASP A 27 -1.55 1.61 5.94
CA ASP A 27 -1.54 0.17 5.78
C ASP A 27 -2.97 -0.34 5.65
N TYR A 28 -3.13 -1.45 4.92
CA TYR A 28 -4.42 -2.12 4.81
C TYR A 28 -4.78 -2.82 6.12
N THR A 29 -6.07 -2.93 6.36
CA THR A 29 -6.60 -3.76 7.45
C THR A 29 -7.52 -4.82 6.83
N ALA A 30 -7.92 -5.80 7.63
CA ALA A 30 -8.81 -6.85 7.15
C ALA A 30 -10.11 -6.31 6.56
N ASP A 31 -10.55 -5.14 7.04
CA ASP A 31 -11.78 -4.52 6.56
C ASP A 31 -11.67 -3.95 5.14
N ASP A 32 -10.48 -3.88 4.60
CA ASP A 32 -10.23 -3.29 3.28
C ASP A 32 -10.27 -4.32 2.14
N LEU A 33 -10.62 -5.56 2.42
CA LEU A 33 -10.57 -6.63 1.42
C LEU A 33 -11.35 -6.29 0.15
N GLU A 34 -12.58 -5.84 0.30
CA GLU A 34 -13.41 -5.54 -0.86
C GLU A 34 -12.79 -4.44 -1.73
N GLN A 35 -12.31 -3.38 -1.10
CA GLN A 35 -11.69 -2.27 -1.82
C GLN A 35 -10.40 -2.69 -2.50
N TYR A 36 -9.60 -3.53 -1.82
CA TYR A 36 -8.37 -4.04 -2.39
C TYR A 36 -8.65 -4.88 -3.63
N CYS A 37 -9.61 -5.79 -3.53
CA CYS A 37 -9.99 -6.65 -4.65
C CYS A 37 -10.49 -5.83 -5.83
N ARG A 38 -11.34 -4.86 -5.57
CA ARG A 38 -11.90 -4.01 -6.62
C ARG A 38 -10.81 -3.26 -7.36
N LEU A 39 -9.87 -2.70 -6.63
CA LEU A 39 -8.76 -1.94 -7.22
C LEU A 39 -7.87 -2.84 -8.09
N LYS A 40 -7.46 -3.98 -7.55
CA LYS A 40 -6.52 -4.86 -8.23
C LYS A 40 -7.17 -5.60 -9.40
N MET A 41 -8.48 -5.65 -9.47
CA MET A 41 -9.22 -6.29 -10.56
C MET A 41 -9.69 -5.29 -11.62
N ASP A 42 -9.58 -3.99 -11.36
CA ASP A 42 -10.05 -2.98 -12.29
C ASP A 42 -9.15 -2.90 -13.52
N ALA A 43 -9.69 -3.26 -14.68
CA ALA A 43 -8.92 -3.38 -15.90
C ALA A 43 -8.28 -2.06 -16.33
N LYS A 44 -9.00 -0.94 -16.21
CA LYS A 44 -8.45 0.35 -16.61
C LYS A 44 -7.33 0.80 -15.69
N THR A 45 -7.52 0.63 -14.38
CA THR A 45 -6.49 0.96 -13.39
C THR A 45 -5.24 0.15 -13.64
N MET A 46 -5.40 -1.13 -13.95
CA MET A 46 -4.28 -2.07 -14.11
C MET A 46 -3.80 -2.21 -15.54
N TYR A 47 -4.24 -1.34 -16.44
CA TYR A 47 -3.94 -1.46 -17.86
C TYR A 47 -2.44 -1.63 -18.16
N TYR A 48 -1.59 -0.85 -17.51
CA TYR A 48 -0.14 -0.94 -17.72
C TYR A 48 0.54 -1.87 -16.73
N LEU A 49 -0.24 -2.55 -15.89
CA LEU A 49 0.27 -3.43 -14.85
C LEU A 49 -0.43 -4.80 -14.92
N GLN A 50 -0.62 -5.29 -16.14
CA GLN A 50 -1.40 -6.52 -16.35
C GLN A 50 -0.77 -7.74 -15.69
N ASP A 51 0.54 -7.73 -15.51
CA ASP A 51 1.24 -8.83 -14.85
C ASP A 51 0.81 -9.02 -13.39
N ILE A 52 0.36 -7.95 -12.76
CA ILE A 52 -0.07 -8.01 -11.37
C ILE A 52 -1.57 -7.81 -11.20
N GLN A 53 -2.30 -7.66 -12.32
CA GLN A 53 -3.75 -7.58 -12.26
C GLN A 53 -4.33 -8.90 -11.79
N LEU A 54 -5.28 -8.84 -10.87
CA LEU A 54 -5.96 -10.02 -10.37
C LEU A 54 -7.27 -10.20 -11.12
N HIS A 55 -7.66 -11.46 -11.37
CA HIS A 55 -8.77 -11.77 -12.26
C HIS A 55 -9.95 -12.47 -11.59
N SER A 56 -9.83 -12.79 -10.31
CA SER A 56 -10.93 -13.37 -9.55
C SER A 56 -10.86 -12.92 -8.11
N PHE A 57 -12.00 -12.99 -7.45
CA PHE A 57 -12.07 -12.62 -6.03
C PHE A 57 -11.21 -13.56 -5.19
N ASP A 58 -11.23 -14.86 -5.50
CA ASP A 58 -10.41 -15.84 -4.76
C ASP A 58 -8.92 -15.53 -4.88
N GLU A 59 -8.48 -15.17 -6.07
CA GLU A 59 -7.08 -14.80 -6.29
C GLU A 59 -6.73 -13.54 -5.52
N ALA A 60 -7.62 -12.54 -5.56
CA ALA A 60 -7.40 -11.28 -4.86
C ALA A 60 -7.40 -11.49 -3.35
N GLU A 61 -8.26 -12.36 -2.84
CA GLU A 61 -8.31 -12.66 -1.42
C GLU A 61 -7.01 -13.29 -0.93
N ARG A 62 -6.45 -14.22 -1.72
CA ARG A 62 -5.18 -14.86 -1.38
C ARG A 62 -4.03 -13.84 -1.42
N ASP A 63 -4.04 -12.98 -2.43
CA ASP A 63 -3.03 -11.93 -2.55
C ASP A 63 -3.09 -10.98 -1.36
N PHE A 64 -4.29 -10.59 -0.96
CA PHE A 64 -4.49 -9.69 0.17
C PHE A 64 -4.04 -10.34 1.48
N ALA A 65 -4.34 -11.62 1.66
CA ALA A 65 -3.91 -12.35 2.85
C ALA A 65 -2.39 -12.37 2.95
N ALA A 66 -1.70 -12.54 1.82
CA ALA A 66 -0.25 -12.52 1.79
C ALA A 66 0.30 -11.13 2.18
N VAL A 67 -0.35 -10.06 1.73
CA VAL A 67 0.05 -8.70 2.10
C VAL A 67 -0.10 -8.48 3.60
N LEU A 68 -1.23 -8.90 4.18
CA LEU A 68 -1.45 -8.75 5.62
C LEU A 68 -0.47 -9.59 6.43
N SER A 69 -0.18 -10.80 5.97
CA SER A 69 0.76 -11.69 6.64
C SER A 69 2.18 -11.09 6.64
N ASP A 70 2.60 -10.58 5.51
CA ASP A 70 3.90 -9.94 5.38
C ASP A 70 4.00 -8.69 6.26
N MET A 71 2.92 -7.93 6.36
CA MET A 71 2.87 -6.73 7.19
C MET A 71 3.12 -7.05 8.66
N ALA A 72 2.64 -8.19 9.12
CA ALA A 72 2.83 -8.63 10.50
C ALA A 72 4.19 -9.31 10.71
N SER A 73 4.93 -9.57 9.67
CA SER A 73 6.22 -10.26 9.71
C SER A 73 7.31 -9.36 10.30
N ALA A 74 8.29 -9.98 10.95
CA ALA A 74 9.47 -9.27 11.45
C ALA A 74 10.34 -8.74 10.29
N ASN A 75 10.28 -9.39 9.12
CA ASN A 75 11.07 -9.02 7.95
C ASN A 75 10.14 -8.55 6.83
N ARG A 76 9.36 -7.54 7.10
CA ARG A 76 8.40 -7.03 6.15
C ARG A 76 9.10 -6.60 4.86
N ARG A 77 8.53 -7.02 3.71
CA ARG A 77 9.08 -6.71 2.39
C ARG A 77 8.14 -5.85 1.55
N PHE A 78 6.82 -5.99 1.75
CA PHE A 78 5.83 -5.28 0.96
C PHE A 78 5.24 -4.15 1.78
N TYR A 79 5.47 -2.93 1.32
CA TYR A 79 4.97 -1.72 1.98
C TYR A 79 3.90 -1.10 1.09
N PHE A 80 2.79 -1.82 0.92
CA PHE A 80 1.67 -1.40 0.09
C PHE A 80 0.66 -0.66 0.94
N LEU A 81 0.34 0.55 0.52
CA LEU A 81 -0.54 1.43 1.28
C LEU A 81 -1.82 1.70 0.53
N HIS A 82 -2.92 1.72 1.26
CA HIS A 82 -4.21 2.16 0.79
C HIS A 82 -4.18 3.68 0.67
N MET A 83 -4.64 4.21 -0.45
CA MET A 83 -4.66 5.65 -0.69
C MET A 83 -6.10 6.11 -0.74
N GLU A 84 -6.49 6.98 0.18
CA GLU A 84 -7.86 7.49 0.24
C GLU A 84 -7.91 9.00 0.37
N LEU A 85 -9.02 9.59 -0.06
CA LEU A 85 -9.25 11.02 0.11
C LEU A 85 -9.51 11.31 1.58
N LYS A 86 -8.84 12.34 2.11
CA LYS A 86 -9.01 12.73 3.50
C LYS A 86 -10.45 13.19 3.79
N ARG A 87 -11.09 13.84 2.83
CA ARG A 87 -12.41 14.46 3.04
C ARG A 87 -13.56 13.47 3.21
N ASN A 88 -13.49 12.30 2.57
CA ASN A 88 -14.61 11.36 2.57
C ASN A 88 -14.19 9.90 2.60
N HIS A 89 -12.89 9.62 2.71
CA HIS A 89 -12.32 8.28 2.77
C HIS A 89 -12.57 7.44 1.52
N GLU A 90 -12.90 8.07 0.40
CA GLU A 90 -13.05 7.35 -0.86
C GLU A 90 -11.70 6.84 -1.35
N GLN A 91 -11.64 5.58 -1.79
CA GLN A 91 -10.40 5.00 -2.27
C GLN A 91 -9.96 5.63 -3.58
N VAL A 92 -8.75 6.15 -3.60
CA VAL A 92 -8.14 6.72 -4.80
C VAL A 92 -7.31 5.66 -5.53
N GLY A 93 -6.62 4.82 -4.78
CA GLY A 93 -5.76 3.80 -5.36
C GLY A 93 -4.86 3.17 -4.33
N GLY A 94 -3.69 2.76 -4.78
CA GLY A 94 -2.67 2.18 -3.92
C GLY A 94 -1.29 2.66 -4.34
N ILE A 95 -0.38 2.70 -3.37
CA ILE A 95 1.00 3.10 -3.61
C ILE A 95 1.89 2.37 -2.62
N GLY A 96 3.10 2.05 -3.04
CA GLY A 96 4.02 1.42 -2.12
C GLY A 96 5.29 0.95 -2.78
N TYR A 97 6.05 0.18 -2.02
CA TYR A 97 7.29 -0.36 -2.54
C TYR A 97 7.54 -1.76 -1.99
N THR A 98 8.35 -2.51 -2.73
CA THR A 98 8.82 -3.83 -2.34
C THR A 98 10.32 -3.73 -2.10
N VAL A 99 10.79 -4.26 -0.98
CA VAL A 99 12.24 -4.33 -0.70
C VAL A 99 12.79 -5.53 -1.47
N GLU A 100 13.66 -5.27 -2.43
CA GLU A 100 14.21 -6.32 -3.28
C GLU A 100 15.57 -6.83 -2.81
N ALA A 101 16.39 -5.96 -2.22
CA ALA A 101 17.69 -6.37 -1.75
C ALA A 101 18.24 -5.36 -0.75
N ASP A 102 19.09 -5.84 0.15
CA ASP A 102 19.92 -4.99 0.99
C ASP A 102 21.28 -4.85 0.31
N THR A 103 21.77 -3.62 0.24
CA THR A 103 23.08 -3.34 -0.36
C THR A 103 23.94 -2.57 0.63
N PRO A 104 25.25 -2.49 0.40
CA PRO A 104 26.14 -1.75 1.29
C PRO A 104 25.79 -0.26 1.43
N VAL A 105 25.06 0.29 0.46
CA VAL A 105 24.68 1.72 0.48
C VAL A 105 23.21 1.92 0.80
N GLY A 106 22.48 0.86 1.11
CA GLY A 106 21.06 0.96 1.46
C GLY A 106 20.25 -0.15 0.85
N LYS A 107 18.94 0.00 0.90
CA LYS A 107 18.01 -0.99 0.36
C LYS A 107 17.66 -0.65 -1.09
N LEU A 108 17.62 -1.68 -1.92
CA LEU A 108 17.09 -1.57 -3.28
C LEU A 108 15.59 -1.83 -3.20
N VAL A 109 14.79 -0.87 -3.66
CA VAL A 109 13.34 -1.00 -3.61
C VAL A 109 12.73 -0.82 -5.00
N HIS A 110 11.59 -1.47 -5.20
CA HIS A 110 10.78 -1.31 -6.38
C HIS A 110 9.51 -0.55 -5.99
N LEU A 111 9.35 0.65 -6.54
CA LEU A 111 8.22 1.51 -6.23
C LEU A 111 7.09 1.28 -7.25
N GLY A 112 5.86 1.19 -6.76
CA GLY A 112 4.71 1.03 -7.63
C GLY A 112 3.54 1.85 -7.15
N TYR A 113 2.70 2.25 -8.08
CA TYR A 113 1.48 2.98 -7.75
C TYR A 113 0.45 2.78 -8.85
N PHE A 114 -0.82 2.84 -8.46
CA PHE A 114 -1.93 2.81 -9.42
C PHE A 114 -3.14 3.48 -8.79
N THR A 115 -3.85 4.26 -9.61
CA THR A 115 -5.03 4.99 -9.16
C THR A 115 -6.17 4.76 -10.13
N TYR A 116 -7.39 4.86 -9.62
CA TYR A 116 -8.57 4.78 -10.47
C TYR A 116 -8.57 5.93 -11.48
N PRO A 117 -9.01 5.67 -12.71
CA PRO A 117 -9.02 6.71 -13.75
C PRO A 117 -9.74 8.00 -13.36
N ALA A 118 -10.77 7.89 -12.52
CA ALA A 118 -11.52 9.08 -12.06
C ALA A 118 -10.65 10.10 -11.35
N PHE A 119 -9.48 9.66 -10.85
CA PHE A 119 -8.58 10.54 -10.10
C PHE A 119 -7.33 10.93 -10.86
N TRP A 120 -7.21 10.50 -12.12
CA TRP A 120 -6.06 10.88 -12.95
C TRP A 120 -6.04 12.37 -13.23
N GLY A 121 -4.84 12.92 -13.37
CA GLY A 121 -4.66 14.30 -13.76
C GLY A 121 -4.96 15.32 -12.66
N ARG A 122 -5.08 14.89 -11.41
CA ARG A 122 -5.40 15.77 -10.29
C ARG A 122 -4.24 15.96 -9.32
N GLY A 123 -3.09 15.38 -9.63
CA GLY A 123 -1.90 15.52 -8.78
C GLY A 123 -1.85 14.61 -7.57
N TYR A 124 -2.78 13.69 -7.42
CA TYR A 124 -2.81 12.81 -6.26
C TYR A 124 -1.60 11.89 -6.20
N THR A 125 -1.21 11.30 -7.32
CA THR A 125 -0.04 10.41 -7.35
C THR A 125 1.22 11.15 -6.96
N THR A 126 1.42 12.37 -7.48
CA THR A 126 2.57 13.19 -7.14
C THR A 126 2.60 13.51 -5.65
N GLU A 127 1.45 13.87 -5.11
CA GLU A 127 1.32 14.18 -3.69
C GLU A 127 1.65 12.96 -2.83
N ALA A 128 1.15 11.78 -3.23
CA ALA A 128 1.42 10.52 -2.52
C ALA A 128 2.89 10.13 -2.59
N LEU A 129 3.50 10.23 -3.78
CA LEU A 129 4.92 9.90 -3.95
C LEU A 129 5.80 10.77 -3.07
N ALA A 130 5.51 12.07 -2.99
CA ALA A 130 6.28 12.98 -2.15
C ALA A 130 6.22 12.56 -0.68
N ALA A 131 5.07 12.08 -0.21
CA ALA A 131 4.92 11.64 1.17
C ALA A 131 5.68 10.33 1.43
N VAL A 132 5.61 9.38 0.49
CA VAL A 132 6.25 8.08 0.65
C VAL A 132 7.77 8.18 0.61
N LEU A 133 8.30 9.09 -0.20
CA LEU A 133 9.74 9.23 -0.40
C LEU A 133 10.45 10.12 0.62
N ARG A 134 9.69 10.68 1.56
CA ARG A 134 10.30 11.50 2.61
C ARG A 134 10.94 10.69 3.73
#